data_7718c40813901dc5948b16f0a09a7991
#
_entry.id   7718c40813901dc5948b16f0a09a7991
#
_cell.length_a   1.000
_cell.length_b   1.000
_cell.length_c   1.000
_cell.angle_alpha   90.00
_cell.angle_beta   90.00
_cell.angle_gamma   90.00
#
_symmetry.space_group_name_H-M   'P 1'
#
loop_
_entity.id
_entity.type
_entity.pdbx_description
1 polymer ?
#
loop_
_entity_poly.entity_id
_entity_poly.type
_entity_poly.pdbx_seq_one_letter_code
_entity_poly.pdbx_strand_id
1 'polypeptide(L)'
;MKYRHLSRKSSHREALLRNLVTSLFKAESIETTWHKAKEAQRLAEKVITLAKKNTEASRRRAHQILYTPDQMVPKVFQKFGPRYADRNGGYTRVLRIEPIKEDQAPSAILELVDGPRDMRFAMTAKTLAAMPKEQPLNEITARNVEKVTKFRKNGMEDLRQMIERMRLHKDNPEKYDGDIPEKRPVYPIQEVNKRMQY
;
A
#
# COMPACT_ATOMS: atom_id res chain seq x y z
N MET A 1 -21.10 -2.54 -13.89
CA MET A 1 -19.67 -2.32 -14.26
C MET A 1 -19.00 -3.67 -14.45
N LYS A 2 -18.49 -3.93 -15.64
CA LYS A 2 -17.80 -5.20 -15.93
C LYS A 2 -16.50 -5.27 -15.11
N TYR A 3 -16.21 -6.42 -14.54
CA TYR A 3 -14.97 -6.74 -13.84
C TYR A 3 -13.99 -7.45 -14.78
N ARG A 4 -12.70 -7.39 -14.47
CA ARG A 4 -11.68 -8.09 -15.26
C ARG A 4 -11.66 -9.57 -14.93
N HIS A 5 -11.70 -10.43 -15.93
CA HIS A 5 -11.62 -11.89 -15.76
C HIS A 5 -10.20 -12.35 -15.38
N LEU A 6 -9.17 -11.57 -15.72
CA LEU A 6 -7.76 -11.90 -15.49
C LEU A 6 -7.34 -13.24 -16.13
N SER A 7 -7.96 -13.57 -17.28
CA SER A 7 -7.75 -14.82 -18.03
C SER A 7 -7.97 -16.08 -17.18
N ARG A 8 -8.94 -16.06 -16.27
CA ARG A 8 -9.22 -17.16 -15.31
C ARG A 8 -10.72 -17.51 -15.29
N LYS A 9 -11.00 -18.76 -14.93
CA LYS A 9 -12.36 -19.18 -14.55
C LYS A 9 -12.78 -18.44 -13.27
N SER A 10 -14.10 -18.29 -13.05
CA SER A 10 -14.62 -17.49 -11.92
C SER A 10 -14.06 -17.95 -10.56
N SER A 11 -14.10 -19.24 -10.28
CA SER A 11 -13.58 -19.80 -9.02
C SER A 11 -12.08 -19.51 -8.80
N HIS A 12 -11.26 -19.68 -9.83
CA HIS A 12 -9.83 -19.40 -9.77
C HIS A 12 -9.56 -17.89 -9.63
N ARG A 13 -10.37 -17.04 -10.28
CA ARG A 13 -10.28 -15.58 -10.10
C ARG A 13 -10.60 -15.17 -8.65
N GLU A 14 -11.66 -15.72 -8.06
CA GLU A 14 -12.03 -15.44 -6.67
C GLU A 14 -10.93 -15.90 -5.70
N ALA A 15 -10.39 -17.10 -5.88
CA ALA A 15 -9.28 -17.60 -5.07
C ALA A 15 -8.05 -16.68 -5.15
N LEU A 16 -7.70 -16.20 -6.36
CA LEU A 16 -6.62 -15.23 -6.55
C LEU A 16 -6.86 -13.94 -5.76
N LEU A 17 -8.06 -13.37 -5.86
CA LEU A 17 -8.39 -12.11 -5.18
C LEU A 17 -8.39 -12.29 -3.65
N ARG A 18 -8.90 -13.39 -3.13
CA ARG A 18 -8.86 -13.74 -1.71
C ARG A 18 -7.43 -13.85 -1.20
N ASN A 19 -6.54 -14.50 -1.96
CA ASN A 19 -5.10 -14.58 -1.64
C ASN A 19 -4.45 -13.20 -1.57
N LEU A 20 -4.65 -12.36 -2.58
CA LEU A 20 -4.09 -11.01 -2.63
C LEU A 20 -4.57 -10.14 -1.46
N VAL A 21 -5.86 -10.21 -1.13
CA VAL A 21 -6.43 -9.45 -0.01
C VAL A 21 -5.91 -9.96 1.33
N THR A 22 -5.80 -11.28 1.51
CA THR A 22 -5.21 -11.86 2.72
C THR A 22 -3.75 -11.43 2.88
N SER A 23 -2.96 -11.48 1.81
CA SER A 23 -1.56 -11.02 1.81
C SER A 23 -1.46 -9.51 2.08
N LEU A 24 -2.37 -8.70 1.52
CA LEU A 24 -2.44 -7.27 1.79
C LEU A 24 -2.68 -6.98 3.29
N PHE A 25 -3.64 -7.65 3.93
CA PHE A 25 -3.88 -7.46 5.35
C PHE A 25 -2.77 -8.02 6.24
N LYS A 26 -2.04 -9.03 5.77
CA LYS A 26 -0.87 -9.55 6.47
C LYS A 26 0.29 -8.57 6.45
N ALA A 27 0.63 -8.03 5.28
CA ALA A 27 1.81 -7.20 5.04
C ALA A 27 1.55 -5.68 5.02
N GLU A 28 0.28 -5.24 4.94
CA GLU A 28 -0.19 -3.85 4.77
C GLU A 28 0.19 -3.20 3.42
N SER A 29 1.09 -3.80 2.66
CA SER A 29 1.49 -3.39 1.30
C SER A 29 1.95 -4.61 0.52
N ILE A 30 1.51 -4.75 -0.73
CA ILE A 30 1.90 -5.84 -1.64
C ILE A 30 2.21 -5.31 -3.02
N GLU A 31 3.12 -5.98 -3.71
CA GLU A 31 3.44 -5.72 -5.11
C GLU A 31 2.79 -6.77 -6.00
N THR A 32 2.16 -6.32 -7.07
CA THR A 32 1.52 -7.20 -8.04
C THR A 32 1.29 -6.46 -9.36
N THR A 33 0.74 -7.16 -10.38
CA THR A 33 0.39 -6.47 -11.62
C THR A 33 -0.77 -5.49 -11.39
N TRP A 34 -0.75 -4.36 -12.10
CA TRP A 34 -1.71 -3.27 -11.94
C TRP A 34 -3.18 -3.74 -12.07
N HIS A 35 -3.47 -4.63 -13.01
CA HIS A 35 -4.82 -5.16 -13.22
C HIS A 35 -5.30 -5.99 -12.03
N LYS A 36 -4.43 -6.84 -11.44
CA LYS A 36 -4.73 -7.61 -10.23
C LYS A 36 -4.92 -6.70 -9.02
N ALA A 37 -4.05 -5.68 -8.85
CA ALA A 37 -4.17 -4.70 -7.78
C ALA A 37 -5.53 -3.99 -7.80
N LYS A 38 -5.98 -3.53 -8.97
CA LYS A 38 -7.26 -2.85 -9.13
C LYS A 38 -8.48 -3.72 -8.81
N GLU A 39 -8.44 -5.01 -9.13
CA GLU A 39 -9.53 -5.93 -8.76
C GLU A 39 -9.48 -6.29 -7.26
N ALA A 40 -8.28 -6.53 -6.71
CA ALA A 40 -8.09 -6.81 -5.29
C ALA A 40 -8.48 -5.60 -4.42
N GLN A 41 -8.23 -4.38 -4.87
CA GLN A 41 -8.63 -3.14 -4.20
C GLN A 41 -10.11 -3.14 -3.81
N ARG A 42 -10.99 -3.48 -4.75
CA ARG A 42 -12.44 -3.51 -4.52
C ARG A 42 -12.84 -4.51 -3.43
N LEU A 43 -12.19 -5.68 -3.41
CA LEU A 43 -12.49 -6.69 -2.40
C LEU A 43 -11.93 -6.29 -1.03
N ALA A 44 -10.72 -5.72 -0.98
CA ALA A 44 -10.11 -5.21 0.25
C ALA A 44 -10.96 -4.12 0.90
N GLU A 45 -11.46 -3.17 0.12
CA GLU A 45 -12.32 -2.09 0.63
C GLU A 45 -13.65 -2.61 1.19
N LYS A 46 -14.23 -3.63 0.56
CA LYS A 46 -15.43 -4.31 1.09
C LYS A 46 -15.15 -4.94 2.47
N VAL A 47 -14.01 -5.61 2.62
CA VAL A 47 -13.64 -6.25 3.90
C VAL A 47 -13.42 -5.21 4.99
N ILE A 48 -12.78 -4.08 4.68
CA ILE A 48 -12.62 -2.97 5.64
C ILE A 48 -13.98 -2.37 6.04
N THR A 49 -14.90 -2.22 5.08
CA THR A 49 -16.27 -1.78 5.39
C THR A 49 -17.01 -2.76 6.31
N LEU A 50 -16.82 -4.07 6.12
CA LEU A 50 -17.34 -5.09 7.04
C LEU A 50 -16.73 -4.95 8.44
N ALA A 51 -15.43 -4.67 8.53
CA ALA A 51 -14.75 -4.46 9.80
C ALA A 51 -15.27 -3.22 10.56
N LYS A 52 -15.56 -2.14 9.85
CA LYS A 52 -16.18 -0.93 10.43
C LYS A 52 -17.58 -1.21 10.99
N LYS A 53 -18.39 -2.03 10.30
CA LYS A 53 -19.73 -2.40 10.79
C LYS A 53 -19.68 -3.24 12.07
N ASN A 54 -18.67 -4.08 12.22
CA ASN A 54 -18.38 -4.91 13.39
C ASN A 54 -19.56 -5.72 13.93
N THR A 55 -20.45 -6.20 13.06
CA THR A 55 -21.55 -7.10 13.41
C THR A 55 -21.13 -8.56 13.25
N GLU A 56 -21.84 -9.49 13.91
CA GLU A 56 -21.61 -10.92 13.76
C GLU A 56 -21.73 -11.38 12.28
N ALA A 57 -22.73 -10.89 11.57
CA ALA A 57 -22.90 -11.17 10.15
C ALA A 57 -21.69 -10.67 9.32
N SER A 58 -21.15 -9.49 9.65
CA SER A 58 -19.94 -8.97 8.96
C SER A 58 -18.71 -9.80 9.26
N ARG A 59 -18.55 -10.32 10.47
CA ARG A 59 -17.46 -11.23 10.85
C ARG A 59 -17.54 -12.55 10.09
N ARG A 60 -18.72 -13.19 10.04
CA ARG A 60 -18.94 -14.41 9.24
C ARG A 60 -18.59 -14.18 7.76
N ARG A 61 -18.97 -13.04 7.21
CA ARG A 61 -18.64 -12.71 5.82
C ARG A 61 -17.13 -12.51 5.62
N ALA A 62 -16.44 -11.91 6.55
CA ALA A 62 -14.98 -11.77 6.50
C ALA A 62 -14.28 -13.14 6.57
N HIS A 63 -14.76 -14.06 7.42
CA HIS A 63 -14.29 -15.46 7.46
C HIS A 63 -14.39 -16.17 6.10
N GLN A 64 -15.48 -15.96 5.36
CA GLN A 64 -15.66 -16.54 4.03
C GLN A 64 -14.68 -16.00 2.98
N ILE A 65 -14.22 -14.78 3.15
CA ILE A 65 -13.35 -14.09 2.18
C ILE A 65 -11.87 -14.34 2.47
N LEU A 66 -11.45 -14.25 3.74
CA LEU A 66 -10.05 -14.30 4.12
C LEU A 66 -9.54 -15.75 4.25
N TYR A 67 -8.33 -15.99 3.79
CA TYR A 67 -7.61 -17.22 4.15
C TYR A 67 -6.95 -17.03 5.53
N THR A 68 -6.72 -18.11 6.26
CA THR A 68 -6.27 -18.09 7.66
C THR A 68 -7.13 -17.14 8.52
N PRO A 69 -8.46 -17.39 8.58
CA PRO A 69 -9.39 -16.46 9.21
C PRO A 69 -9.10 -16.24 10.70
N ASP A 70 -8.61 -17.27 11.41
CA ASP A 70 -8.29 -17.19 12.85
C ASP A 70 -7.28 -16.08 13.18
N GLN A 71 -6.33 -15.84 12.27
CA GLN A 71 -5.32 -14.77 12.43
C GLN A 71 -5.78 -13.44 11.81
N MET A 72 -6.42 -13.53 10.64
CA MET A 72 -6.70 -12.33 9.84
C MET A 72 -7.97 -11.59 10.30
N VAL A 73 -9.02 -12.31 10.72
CA VAL A 73 -10.25 -11.66 11.15
C VAL A 73 -10.05 -10.82 12.42
N PRO A 74 -9.42 -11.31 13.50
CA PRO A 74 -9.10 -10.47 14.65
C PRO A 74 -8.26 -9.23 14.25
N LYS A 75 -7.23 -9.40 13.42
CA LYS A 75 -6.39 -8.30 12.94
C LYS A 75 -7.20 -7.24 12.20
N VAL A 76 -8.09 -7.65 11.31
CA VAL A 76 -8.91 -6.74 10.49
C VAL A 76 -9.90 -5.98 11.36
N PHE A 77 -10.58 -6.64 12.29
CA PHE A 77 -11.61 -6.01 13.13
C PHE A 77 -11.02 -5.18 14.28
N GLN A 78 -9.92 -5.63 14.90
CA GLN A 78 -9.30 -4.93 16.03
C GLN A 78 -8.35 -3.83 15.59
N LYS A 79 -7.64 -3.98 14.46
CA LYS A 79 -6.64 -3.01 14.00
C LYS A 79 -7.17 -2.09 12.90
N PHE A 80 -7.77 -2.63 11.84
CA PHE A 80 -8.17 -1.83 10.69
C PHE A 80 -9.54 -1.20 10.85
N GLY A 81 -10.49 -1.85 11.53
CA GLY A 81 -11.79 -1.24 11.86
C GLY A 81 -11.64 0.11 12.56
N PRO A 82 -10.95 0.17 13.73
CA PRO A 82 -10.70 1.42 14.43
C PRO A 82 -9.81 2.40 13.67
N ARG A 83 -8.81 1.93 12.89
CA ARG A 83 -7.95 2.80 12.08
C ARG A 83 -8.76 3.65 11.10
N TYR A 84 -9.77 3.06 10.49
CA TYR A 84 -10.57 3.69 9.43
C TYR A 84 -11.95 4.17 9.90
N ALA A 85 -12.21 4.25 11.20
CA ALA A 85 -13.50 4.64 11.74
C ALA A 85 -14.02 5.96 11.14
N ASP A 86 -13.16 6.97 11.08
CA ASP A 86 -13.50 8.32 10.61
C ASP A 86 -13.38 8.51 9.11
N ARG A 87 -12.84 7.52 8.39
CA ARG A 87 -12.62 7.60 6.94
C ARG A 87 -13.81 7.03 6.17
N ASN A 88 -14.44 7.81 5.30
CA ASN A 88 -15.61 7.42 4.50
C ASN A 88 -15.24 6.80 3.15
N GLY A 89 -14.28 5.87 3.11
CA GLY A 89 -13.84 5.19 1.89
C GLY A 89 -12.40 5.50 1.51
N GLY A 90 -11.92 4.91 0.40
CA GLY A 90 -10.54 5.10 -0.05
C GLY A 90 -9.51 4.58 0.96
N TYR A 91 -9.74 3.40 1.51
CA TYR A 91 -8.87 2.76 2.52
C TYR A 91 -7.59 2.20 1.93
N THR A 92 -7.56 2.05 0.62
CA THR A 92 -6.45 1.47 -0.12
C THR A 92 -5.99 2.38 -1.24
N ARG A 93 -4.73 2.27 -1.62
CA ARG A 93 -4.14 3.02 -2.73
C ARG A 93 -3.38 2.07 -3.66
N VAL A 94 -3.50 2.31 -4.96
CA VAL A 94 -2.73 1.59 -5.99
C VAL A 94 -1.76 2.58 -6.62
N LEU A 95 -0.48 2.35 -6.46
CA LEU A 95 0.60 3.13 -7.04
C LEU A 95 1.22 2.33 -8.19
N ARG A 96 1.33 2.93 -9.37
CA ARG A 96 2.05 2.31 -10.48
C ARG A 96 3.55 2.38 -10.23
N ILE A 97 4.23 1.31 -10.57
CA ILE A 97 5.68 1.19 -10.52
C ILE A 97 6.17 0.64 -11.84
N GLU A 98 7.46 0.75 -12.07
CA GLU A 98 8.10 0.13 -13.21
C GLU A 98 7.87 -1.38 -13.24
N PRO A 99 7.79 -2.00 -14.43
CA PRO A 99 7.66 -3.44 -14.55
C PRO A 99 8.77 -4.17 -13.78
N ILE A 100 8.37 -5.15 -12.96
CA ILE A 100 9.32 -5.89 -12.11
C ILE A 100 9.89 -7.10 -12.86
N LYS A 101 9.11 -7.64 -13.81
CA LYS A 101 9.44 -8.86 -14.54
C LYS A 101 9.89 -8.55 -15.96
N GLU A 102 10.60 -9.49 -16.54
CA GLU A 102 11.08 -9.45 -17.94
C GLU A 102 9.94 -9.34 -18.96
N ASP A 103 8.73 -9.83 -18.64
CA ASP A 103 7.53 -9.74 -19.48
C ASP A 103 6.96 -8.31 -19.61
N GLN A 104 7.59 -7.31 -18.95
CA GLN A 104 7.18 -5.91 -18.95
C GLN A 104 5.72 -5.69 -18.53
N ALA A 105 5.12 -6.61 -17.80
CA ALA A 105 3.75 -6.49 -17.31
C ALA A 105 3.62 -5.26 -16.38
N PRO A 106 2.62 -4.37 -16.61
CA PRO A 106 2.40 -3.20 -15.77
C PRO A 106 2.27 -3.59 -14.30
N SER A 107 3.20 -3.14 -13.48
CA SER A 107 3.28 -3.46 -12.05
C SER A 107 2.71 -2.35 -11.18
N ALA A 108 2.27 -2.69 -9.99
CA ALA A 108 1.75 -1.74 -9.02
C ALA A 108 1.91 -2.23 -7.59
N ILE A 109 2.04 -1.28 -6.69
CA ILE A 109 1.93 -1.49 -5.25
C ILE A 109 0.48 -1.23 -4.85
N LEU A 110 -0.13 -2.19 -4.15
CA LEU A 110 -1.41 -2.03 -3.46
C LEU A 110 -1.11 -1.91 -1.97
N GLU A 111 -1.49 -0.80 -1.37
CA GLU A 111 -1.20 -0.48 0.03
C GLU A 111 -2.44 -0.08 0.82
N LEU A 112 -2.36 -0.24 2.15
CA LEU A 112 -3.31 0.30 3.10
C LEU A 112 -2.89 1.72 3.48
N VAL A 113 -3.82 2.67 3.33
CA VAL A 113 -3.60 4.08 3.68
C VAL A 113 -3.51 4.24 5.20
N ASP A 114 -2.81 5.25 5.66
CA ASP A 114 -2.61 5.56 7.09
C ASP A 114 -1.91 4.46 7.90
N GLY A 115 -1.30 3.50 7.21
CA GLY A 115 -0.52 2.43 7.82
C GLY A 115 0.98 2.74 7.91
N PRO A 116 1.74 1.83 8.54
CA PRO A 116 3.20 1.99 8.64
C PRO A 116 3.90 1.92 7.27
N ARG A 117 3.27 1.30 6.27
CA ARG A 117 3.78 1.16 4.91
C ARG A 117 3.08 2.06 3.90
N ASP A 118 2.54 3.20 4.33
CA ASP A 118 1.95 4.21 3.45
C ASP A 118 3.05 4.95 2.69
N MET A 119 3.20 4.64 1.41
CA MET A 119 4.21 5.22 0.52
C MET A 119 4.03 6.73 0.36
N ARG A 120 2.79 7.22 0.31
CA ARG A 120 2.55 8.66 0.18
C ARG A 120 3.02 9.43 1.40
N PHE A 121 2.80 8.88 2.58
CA PHE A 121 3.32 9.45 3.83
C PHE A 121 4.85 9.51 3.81
N ALA A 122 5.51 8.41 3.45
CA ALA A 122 6.97 8.34 3.34
C ALA A 122 7.52 9.30 2.27
N MET A 123 6.87 9.40 1.11
CA MET A 123 7.27 10.35 0.05
C MET A 123 7.12 11.81 0.49
N THR A 124 6.03 12.14 1.20
CA THR A 124 5.83 13.49 1.75
C THR A 124 6.89 13.82 2.79
N ALA A 125 7.20 12.88 3.69
CA ALA A 125 8.27 13.05 4.67
C ALA A 125 9.65 13.23 3.99
N LYS A 126 9.93 12.47 2.93
CA LYS A 126 11.18 12.61 2.14
C LYS A 126 11.29 13.98 1.47
N THR A 127 10.21 14.48 0.90
CA THR A 127 10.18 15.82 0.31
C THR A 127 10.47 16.90 1.35
N LEU A 128 9.81 16.83 2.52
CA LEU A 128 10.02 17.77 3.62
C LEU A 128 11.42 17.65 4.25
N ALA A 129 11.98 16.45 4.28
CA ALA A 129 13.35 16.25 4.76
C ALA A 129 14.42 16.88 3.83
N ALA A 130 14.13 16.90 2.52
CA ALA A 130 15.01 17.50 1.52
C ALA A 130 14.92 19.03 1.47
N MET A 131 13.82 19.62 1.94
CA MET A 131 13.61 21.06 1.95
C MET A 131 14.39 21.73 3.11
N PRO A 132 14.95 22.96 2.90
CA PRO A 132 15.47 23.78 3.97
C PRO A 132 14.36 24.12 5.00
N LYS A 133 14.75 24.22 6.29
CA LYS A 133 13.78 24.47 7.38
C LYS A 133 13.04 25.81 7.28
N GLU A 134 13.66 26.80 6.66
CA GLU A 134 13.19 28.18 6.56
C GLU A 134 12.33 28.44 5.32
N GLN A 135 12.31 27.49 4.38
CA GLN A 135 11.56 27.66 3.12
C GLN A 135 10.08 27.44 3.32
N PRO A 136 9.22 28.37 2.87
CA PRO A 136 7.76 28.19 2.94
C PRO A 136 7.32 27.01 2.08
N LEU A 137 6.33 26.28 2.55
CA LEU A 137 5.79 25.11 1.83
C LEU A 137 5.02 25.56 0.59
N ASN A 138 5.27 24.92 -0.54
CA ASN A 138 4.43 25.04 -1.72
C ASN A 138 3.01 24.53 -1.39
N GLU A 139 1.99 25.11 -1.99
CA GLU A 139 0.58 24.75 -1.81
C GLU A 139 0.32 23.25 -2.00
N ILE A 140 0.93 22.63 -3.03
CA ILE A 140 0.82 21.18 -3.29
C ILE A 140 1.39 20.36 -2.12
N THR A 141 2.54 20.78 -1.58
CA THR A 141 3.17 20.11 -0.44
C THR A 141 2.33 20.26 0.80
N ALA A 142 1.82 21.46 1.09
CA ALA A 142 0.93 21.73 2.22
C ALA A 142 -0.34 20.86 2.15
N ARG A 143 -0.99 20.78 1.00
CA ARG A 143 -2.15 19.89 0.78
C ARG A 143 -1.79 18.41 0.96
N ASN A 144 -0.59 17.98 0.57
CA ASN A 144 -0.16 16.61 0.79
C ASN A 144 0.06 16.31 2.27
N VAL A 145 0.67 17.23 3.02
CA VAL A 145 0.83 17.13 4.47
C VAL A 145 -0.54 16.97 5.14
N GLU A 146 -1.49 17.85 4.84
CA GLU A 146 -2.85 17.75 5.36
C GLU A 146 -3.50 16.40 5.05
N LYS A 147 -3.43 15.92 3.81
CA LYS A 147 -4.02 14.65 3.38
C LYS A 147 -3.43 13.43 4.08
N VAL A 148 -2.13 13.41 4.36
CA VAL A 148 -1.47 12.25 4.99
C VAL A 148 -1.56 12.27 6.51
N THR A 149 -1.86 13.40 7.13
CA THR A 149 -1.96 13.54 8.58
C THR A 149 -3.40 13.49 9.09
N LYS A 150 -4.40 13.90 8.27
CA LYS A 150 -5.81 14.14 8.65
C LYS A 150 -6.47 12.99 9.43
N PHE A 151 -6.22 11.74 9.05
CA PHE A 151 -6.90 10.58 9.65
C PHE A 151 -5.99 9.73 10.55
N ARG A 152 -4.74 10.15 10.74
CA ARG A 152 -3.82 9.50 11.69
C ARG A 152 -3.98 10.10 13.08
N LYS A 153 -4.02 9.27 14.11
CA LYS A 153 -4.17 9.73 15.51
C LYS A 153 -3.11 10.75 15.91
N ASN A 154 -1.84 10.48 15.57
CA ASN A 154 -0.69 11.34 15.86
C ASN A 154 -0.02 11.79 14.56
N GLY A 155 -0.81 12.10 13.51
CA GLY A 155 -0.30 12.26 12.15
C GLY A 155 0.81 13.29 11.99
N MET A 156 0.74 14.43 12.70
CA MET A 156 1.78 15.46 12.64
C MET A 156 3.05 15.05 13.38
N GLU A 157 2.92 14.37 14.52
CA GLU A 157 4.05 13.89 15.30
C GLU A 157 4.78 12.75 14.56
N ASP A 158 4.03 11.76 14.07
CA ASP A 158 4.56 10.67 13.24
C ASP A 158 5.31 11.23 12.01
N LEU A 159 4.78 12.30 11.39
CA LEU A 159 5.40 12.93 10.24
C LEU A 159 6.73 13.61 10.62
N ARG A 160 6.77 14.34 11.74
CA ARG A 160 8.00 14.96 12.25
C ARG A 160 9.09 13.93 12.54
N GLN A 161 8.73 12.86 13.25
CA GLN A 161 9.66 11.75 13.54
C GLN A 161 10.19 11.10 12.25
N MET A 162 9.34 10.90 11.26
CA MET A 162 9.77 10.35 9.97
C MET A 162 10.72 11.29 9.23
N ILE A 163 10.44 12.61 9.25
CA ILE A 163 11.32 13.63 8.64
C ILE A 163 12.70 13.62 9.31
N GLU A 164 12.76 13.57 10.64
CA GLU A 164 14.01 13.52 11.39
C GLU A 164 14.82 12.26 11.05
N ARG A 165 14.16 11.10 11.02
CA ARG A 165 14.82 9.85 10.59
C ARG A 165 15.40 9.96 9.19
N MET A 166 14.67 10.56 8.25
CA MET A 166 15.13 10.72 6.87
C MET A 166 16.27 11.73 6.75
N ARG A 167 16.32 12.77 7.59
CA ARG A 167 17.46 13.71 7.66
C ARG A 167 18.71 13.04 8.22
N LEU A 168 18.56 12.32 9.34
CA LEU A 168 19.67 11.56 9.93
C LEU A 168 20.23 10.51 8.96
N HIS A 169 19.36 9.85 8.19
CA HIS A 169 19.81 8.92 7.16
C HIS A 169 20.57 9.59 6.02
N LYS A 170 20.17 10.80 5.62
CA LYS A 170 20.85 11.59 4.59
C LYS A 170 22.24 12.00 5.05
N ASP A 171 22.37 12.38 6.33
CA ASP A 171 23.61 12.88 6.92
C ASP A 171 24.59 11.74 7.29
N ASN A 172 24.08 10.53 7.61
CA ASN A 172 24.87 9.36 7.99
C ASN A 172 24.32 8.07 7.36
N PRO A 173 24.57 7.83 6.08
CA PRO A 173 24.03 6.65 5.38
C PRO A 173 24.55 5.31 5.93
N GLU A 174 25.76 5.27 6.51
CA GLU A 174 26.38 4.03 7.02
C GLU A 174 25.85 3.57 8.38
N LYS A 175 25.22 4.45 9.16
CA LYS A 175 24.69 4.10 10.49
C LYS A 175 23.26 3.55 10.45
N TYR A 176 22.61 3.59 9.31
CA TYR A 176 21.22 3.15 9.17
C TYR A 176 21.14 1.76 8.54
N ASP A 177 21.32 0.74 9.37
CA ASP A 177 21.21 -0.68 9.01
C ASP A 177 19.77 -1.21 9.15
N GLY A 178 18.79 -0.41 8.86
CA GLY A 178 17.38 -0.76 9.02
C GLY A 178 16.59 -0.66 7.72
N ASP A 179 16.11 -1.79 7.22
CA ASP A 179 14.98 -1.95 6.30
C ASP A 179 14.91 -1.06 5.03
N ILE A 180 16.04 -0.63 4.47
CA ILE A 180 16.05 -0.13 3.10
C ILE A 180 16.11 -1.35 2.20
N PRO A 181 15.05 -1.66 1.45
CA PRO A 181 15.13 -2.72 0.46
C PRO A 181 16.27 -2.39 -0.50
N GLU A 182 17.14 -3.37 -0.74
CA GLU A 182 18.20 -3.27 -1.74
C GLU A 182 17.65 -2.67 -3.03
N LYS A 183 18.40 -1.73 -3.62
CA LYS A 183 18.03 -1.17 -4.93
C LYS A 183 17.88 -2.33 -5.90
N ARG A 184 16.68 -2.54 -6.40
CA ARG A 184 16.46 -3.58 -7.41
C ARG A 184 17.37 -3.32 -8.60
N PRO A 185 17.97 -4.37 -9.19
CA PRO A 185 18.74 -4.20 -10.40
C PRO A 185 17.86 -3.58 -11.47
N VAL A 186 18.20 -2.40 -11.92
CA VAL A 186 17.55 -1.74 -13.07
C VAL A 186 18.15 -2.39 -14.31
N TYR A 187 17.40 -3.27 -14.95
CA TYR A 187 17.82 -3.82 -16.23
C TYR A 187 17.67 -2.75 -17.32
N PRO A 188 18.75 -2.31 -17.98
CA PRO A 188 18.64 -1.34 -19.04
C PRO A 188 17.81 -1.91 -20.19
N ILE A 189 16.85 -1.13 -20.69
CA ILE A 189 15.87 -1.52 -21.73
C ILE A 189 16.55 -2.10 -22.97
N GLN A 190 17.80 -1.74 -23.25
CA GLN A 190 18.58 -2.23 -24.37
C GLN A 190 18.99 -3.71 -24.29
N GLU A 191 19.10 -4.30 -23.09
CA GLU A 191 19.44 -5.72 -22.94
C GLU A 191 18.24 -6.64 -23.14
N VAL A 192 17.03 -6.16 -22.87
CA VAL A 192 15.79 -6.91 -23.05
C VAL A 192 15.51 -7.17 -24.53
N ASN A 193 15.78 -6.19 -25.38
CA ASN A 193 15.56 -6.32 -26.82
C ASN A 193 16.54 -7.27 -27.53
N LYS A 194 17.74 -7.51 -26.98
CA LYS A 194 18.70 -8.47 -27.51
C LYS A 194 18.33 -9.95 -27.24
N ARG A 195 17.58 -10.21 -26.17
CA ARG A 195 17.14 -11.58 -25.80
C ARG A 195 15.87 -12.04 -26.52
N MET A 196 15.12 -11.12 -27.19
CA MET A 196 13.93 -11.48 -27.96
C MET A 196 14.22 -11.77 -29.44
N GLN A 197 15.48 -11.80 -29.88
CA GLN A 197 15.86 -12.09 -31.28
C GLN A 197 16.34 -13.53 -31.49
N TYR A 198 16.03 -14.47 -30.55
CA TYR A 198 16.30 -15.91 -30.70
C TYR A 198 15.04 -16.71 -30.49
#